data_bbe8e1c179bd94ea7e811482badd12a6
#
_entry.id   bbe8e1c179bd94ea7e811482badd12a6
#
_cell.length_a   1.000
_cell.length_b   1.000
_cell.length_c   1.000
_cell.angle_alpha   90.00
_cell.angle_beta   90.00
_cell.angle_gamma   90.00
#
_symmetry.space_group_name_H-M   'P 1'
#
loop_
_entity.id
_entity.type
_entity.pdbx_description
1 polymer ?
#
loop_
_entity_poly.entity_id
_entity_poly.type
_entity_poly.pdbx_seq_one_letter_code
_entity_poly.pdbx_strand_id
1 'polypeptide(L)'
;ILRTHGQRVEAFLRRAVPDFVPGWTMGTTSFRALEERGRKLAPRSSNELVHVDAGAYGATNGARILRFFVNVHPTRERVWGTKGSFGALLERHPELRAAALAGRPRVKIEKSRLDRLYSGVVSAAAKLYPLFKVIDSSPYDRSMRRIHNYMKENEAFRADPTGYREI
;
A
#
# COMPACT_ATOMS: atom_id res chain seq x y z
N ILE A 1 2.82 -19.05 14.82
CA ILE A 1 3.34 -17.80 15.40
C ILE A 1 2.71 -16.57 14.72
N LEU A 2 2.86 -16.33 13.41
CA LEU A 2 2.33 -15.12 12.75
C LEU A 2 0.81 -14.97 12.86
N ARG A 3 0.08 -16.07 12.70
CA ARG A 3 -1.39 -16.08 12.85
C ARG A 3 -1.82 -15.67 14.27
N THR A 4 -1.19 -16.26 15.28
CA THR A 4 -1.48 -15.93 16.68
C THR A 4 -1.13 -14.49 17.01
N HIS A 5 0.00 -13.99 16.48
CA HIS A 5 0.37 -12.58 16.62
C HIS A 5 -0.68 -11.66 15.98
N GLY A 6 -1.11 -11.94 14.76
CA GLY A 6 -2.16 -11.17 14.07
C GLY A 6 -3.46 -11.12 14.86
N GLN A 7 -3.89 -12.24 15.45
CA GLN A 7 -5.08 -12.29 16.30
C GLN A 7 -4.94 -11.42 17.57
N ARG A 8 -3.75 -11.42 18.20
CA ARG A 8 -3.48 -10.55 19.36
C ARG A 8 -3.51 -9.06 18.98
N VAL A 9 -2.91 -8.69 17.84
CA VAL A 9 -2.95 -7.32 17.32
C VAL A 9 -4.39 -6.92 17.01
N GLU A 10 -5.17 -7.77 16.37
CA GLU A 10 -6.58 -7.53 16.11
C GLU A 10 -7.36 -7.28 17.41
N ALA A 11 -7.20 -8.14 18.40
CA ALA A 11 -7.86 -7.99 19.68
C ALA A 11 -7.44 -6.70 20.42
N PHE A 12 -6.18 -6.31 20.32
CA PHE A 12 -5.69 -5.03 20.83
C PHE A 12 -6.36 -3.85 20.13
N LEU A 13 -6.34 -3.82 18.80
CA LEU A 13 -6.90 -2.72 18.01
C LEU A 13 -8.41 -2.58 18.20
N ARG A 14 -9.14 -3.68 18.34
CA ARG A 14 -10.58 -3.66 18.67
C ARG A 14 -10.88 -2.95 19.99
N ARG A 15 -9.96 -2.99 20.94
CA ARG A 15 -10.09 -2.27 22.23
C ARG A 15 -9.59 -0.83 22.13
N ALA A 16 -8.47 -0.62 21.43
CA ALA A 16 -7.83 0.70 21.38
C ALA A 16 -8.56 1.70 20.46
N VAL A 17 -9.17 1.21 19.38
CA VAL A 17 -9.82 2.06 18.37
C VAL A 17 -11.16 1.44 17.92
N PRO A 18 -12.13 1.25 18.85
CA PRO A 18 -13.36 0.52 18.59
C PRO A 18 -14.19 1.12 17.46
N ASP A 19 -14.19 2.45 17.31
CA ASP A 19 -14.98 3.17 16.29
C ASP A 19 -14.53 2.87 14.86
N PHE A 20 -13.29 2.40 14.67
CA PHE A 20 -12.76 2.04 13.36
C PHE A 20 -12.99 0.57 12.99
N VAL A 21 -13.42 -0.26 13.94
CA VAL A 21 -13.56 -1.72 13.75
C VAL A 21 -14.71 -2.13 12.84
N PRO A 22 -15.88 -1.46 12.85
CA PRO A 22 -16.98 -1.87 11.99
C PRO A 22 -16.58 -1.91 10.51
N GLY A 23 -16.78 -3.07 9.87
CA GLY A 23 -16.45 -3.27 8.47
C GLY A 23 -14.98 -3.59 8.16
N TRP A 24 -14.14 -3.81 9.15
CA TRP A 24 -12.75 -4.22 8.93
C TRP A 24 -12.65 -5.59 8.26
N THR A 25 -11.74 -5.66 7.31
CA THR A 25 -11.25 -6.93 6.78
C THR A 25 -9.80 -7.13 7.23
N MET A 26 -9.55 -8.23 7.91
CA MET A 26 -8.18 -8.56 8.32
C MET A 26 -7.32 -8.88 7.12
N GLY A 27 -6.17 -8.22 7.06
CA GLY A 27 -5.13 -8.49 6.08
C GLY A 27 -4.17 -9.60 6.54
N THR A 28 -2.95 -9.52 6.07
CA THR A 28 -1.90 -10.50 6.37
C THR A 28 -0.96 -9.99 7.45
N THR A 29 -0.45 -10.91 8.26
CA THR A 29 0.67 -10.65 9.16
C THR A 29 1.94 -11.15 8.52
N SER A 30 2.97 -10.30 8.46
CA SER A 30 4.28 -10.64 7.94
C SER A 30 5.38 -10.35 8.95
N PHE A 31 6.48 -11.07 8.84
CA PHE A 31 7.67 -10.86 9.65
C PHE A 31 8.86 -10.60 8.73
N ARG A 32 9.62 -9.57 9.04
CA ARG A 32 10.85 -9.21 8.33
C ARG A 32 12.01 -9.33 9.32
N ALA A 33 12.73 -10.43 9.22
CA ALA A 33 13.85 -10.72 10.11
C ALA A 33 15.09 -9.88 9.81
N LEU A 34 15.26 -9.46 8.56
CA LEU A 34 16.44 -8.74 8.09
C LEU A 34 16.03 -7.41 7.45
N GLU A 35 16.85 -6.40 7.68
CA GLU A 35 16.77 -5.14 6.96
C GLU A 35 17.17 -5.34 5.49
N GLU A 36 16.67 -4.47 4.62
CA GLU A 36 17.02 -4.51 3.20
C GLU A 36 18.37 -3.83 2.91
N ARG A 37 18.93 -3.13 3.90
CA ARG A 37 20.20 -2.40 3.78
C ARG A 37 21.30 -3.29 3.23
N GLY A 38 21.94 -2.85 2.16
CA GLY A 38 23.00 -3.60 1.48
C GLY A 38 22.53 -4.69 0.51
N ARG A 39 21.23 -4.94 0.40
CA ARG A 39 20.66 -5.86 -0.59
C ARG A 39 20.50 -5.16 -1.94
N LYS A 40 20.98 -5.77 -3.01
CA LYS A 40 20.74 -5.29 -4.38
C LYS A 40 19.33 -5.67 -4.82
N LEU A 41 18.37 -4.83 -4.49
CA LEU A 41 16.96 -5.00 -4.89
C LEU A 41 16.63 -4.07 -6.06
N ALA A 42 15.79 -4.55 -6.98
CA ALA A 42 15.18 -3.67 -7.96
C ALA A 42 14.35 -2.59 -7.23
N PRO A 43 14.28 -1.34 -7.71
CA PRO A 43 13.58 -0.25 -7.03
C PRO A 43 12.15 -0.60 -6.63
N ARG A 44 11.39 -1.29 -7.47
CA ARG A 44 10.01 -1.74 -7.15
C ARG A 44 9.94 -2.67 -5.95
N SER A 45 10.98 -3.43 -5.70
CA SER A 45 11.02 -4.42 -4.61
C SER A 45 11.55 -3.86 -3.30
N SER A 46 12.20 -2.69 -3.31
CA SER A 46 12.75 -2.08 -2.11
C SER A 46 11.66 -1.40 -1.28
N ASN A 47 11.68 -1.62 0.03
CA ASN A 47 10.83 -0.91 0.99
C ASN A 47 11.59 0.23 1.70
N GLU A 48 12.86 0.43 1.39
CA GLU A 48 13.65 1.57 1.89
C GLU A 48 13.36 2.86 1.11
N LEU A 49 12.84 2.73 -0.12
CA LEU A 49 12.44 3.89 -0.91
C LEU A 49 11.09 4.41 -0.44
N VAL A 50 10.96 5.73 -0.34
CA VAL A 50 9.68 6.37 -0.01
C VAL A 50 8.64 6.01 -1.06
N HIS A 51 7.49 5.53 -0.61
CA HIS A 51 6.41 5.10 -1.47
C HIS A 51 5.05 5.19 -0.76
N VAL A 52 3.99 5.19 -1.53
CA VAL A 52 2.65 4.95 -1.00
C VAL A 52 2.38 3.45 -0.98
N ASP A 53 1.64 2.99 0.03
CA ASP A 53 1.17 1.62 0.07
C ASP A 53 0.05 1.42 -0.96
N ALA A 54 0.41 0.87 -2.11
CA ALA A 54 -0.55 0.40 -3.08
C ALA A 54 -0.67 -1.11 -2.94
N GLY A 55 -1.88 -1.63 -2.84
CA GLY A 55 -2.11 -3.06 -2.64
C GLY A 55 -1.36 -3.91 -3.67
N ALA A 56 -0.18 -4.39 -3.29
CA ALA A 56 0.62 -5.29 -4.13
C ALA A 56 0.02 -6.70 -4.16
N TYR A 57 -0.72 -7.05 -3.12
CA TYR A 57 -1.27 -8.41 -2.88
C TYR A 57 -2.79 -8.43 -2.70
N GLY A 58 -3.47 -7.42 -3.16
CA GLY A 58 -4.92 -7.32 -3.10
C GLY A 58 -5.38 -5.90 -3.38
N ALA A 59 -6.44 -5.79 -4.15
CA ALA A 59 -7.09 -4.54 -4.39
C ALA A 59 -7.80 -4.09 -3.11
N THR A 60 -7.63 -2.82 -2.73
CA THR A 60 -8.37 -2.23 -1.62
C THR A 60 -9.72 -1.69 -2.09
N ASN A 61 -9.90 -1.52 -3.41
CA ASN A 61 -11.09 -0.91 -4.02
C ASN A 61 -11.47 0.44 -3.39
N GLY A 62 -10.44 1.22 -3.00
CA GLY A 62 -10.60 2.50 -2.33
C GLY A 62 -10.73 2.43 -0.81
N ALA A 63 -10.74 1.25 -0.22
CA ALA A 63 -10.71 1.12 1.24
C ALA A 63 -9.37 1.60 1.81
N ARG A 64 -9.42 2.15 3.02
CA ARG A 64 -8.22 2.58 3.74
C ARG A 64 -7.46 1.35 4.28
N ILE A 65 -6.14 1.46 4.31
CA ILE A 65 -5.27 0.44 4.89
C ILE A 65 -4.78 0.96 6.23
N LEU A 66 -5.05 0.22 7.30
CA LEU A 66 -4.39 0.40 8.58
C LEU A 66 -3.26 -0.64 8.68
N ARG A 67 -2.04 -0.16 8.94
CA ARG A 67 -0.90 -1.01 9.22
C ARG A 67 -0.47 -0.82 10.67
N PHE A 68 -0.28 -1.92 11.35
CA PHE A 68 0.25 -1.95 12.71
C PHE A 68 1.62 -2.62 12.70
N PHE A 69 2.62 -1.88 13.14
CA PHE A 69 4.01 -2.34 13.16
C PHE A 69 4.45 -2.58 14.59
N VAL A 70 5.16 -3.68 14.78
CA VAL A 70 5.80 -4.00 16.06
C VAL A 70 7.28 -4.16 15.81
N ASN A 71 8.09 -3.31 16.44
CA ASN A 71 9.53 -3.51 16.47
C ASN A 71 9.85 -4.64 17.45
N VAL A 72 10.41 -5.72 16.94
CA VAL A 72 10.82 -6.88 17.73
C VAL A 72 12.34 -6.97 17.91
N HIS A 73 13.09 -5.96 17.44
CA HIS A 73 14.53 -5.91 17.66
C HIS A 73 14.81 -5.58 19.13
N PRO A 74 15.69 -6.32 19.82
CA PRO A 74 15.88 -6.15 21.27
C PRO A 74 16.55 -4.83 21.66
N THR A 75 17.34 -4.22 20.78
CA THR A 75 18.18 -3.07 21.13
C THR A 75 18.19 -1.94 20.10
N ARG A 76 17.58 -2.11 18.93
CA ARG A 76 17.56 -1.08 17.89
C ARG A 76 16.15 -0.57 17.63
N GLU A 77 16.04 0.73 17.51
CA GLU A 77 14.82 1.39 17.06
C GLU A 77 14.60 1.18 15.57
N ARG A 78 13.35 1.30 15.15
CA ARG A 78 12.97 1.32 13.75
C ARG A 78 12.76 2.76 13.30
N VAL A 79 13.58 3.21 12.37
CA VAL A 79 13.46 4.53 11.75
C VAL A 79 12.54 4.44 10.51
N TRP A 80 11.66 5.41 10.38
CA TRP A 80 10.76 5.55 9.24
C TRP A 80 11.07 6.85 8.49
N GLY A 81 11.26 6.73 7.16
CA GLY A 81 11.35 7.90 6.29
C GLY A 81 9.98 8.29 5.75
N THR A 82 9.65 9.57 5.82
CA THR A 82 8.43 10.14 5.25
C THR A 82 8.72 11.41 4.46
N LYS A 83 7.92 11.70 3.45
CA LYS A 83 7.93 12.98 2.70
C LYS A 83 6.71 13.86 2.99
N GLY A 84 6.04 13.64 4.10
CA GLY A 84 4.86 14.38 4.52
C GLY A 84 3.54 13.76 4.03
N SER A 85 2.47 14.55 4.07
CA SER A 85 1.14 14.07 3.67
C SER A 85 1.06 13.83 2.17
N PHE A 86 0.17 12.93 1.77
CA PHE A 86 -0.05 12.62 0.35
C PHE A 86 -0.54 13.85 -0.45
N GLY A 87 -1.38 14.70 0.16
CA GLY A 87 -1.80 15.96 -0.45
C GLY A 87 -0.63 16.88 -0.76
N ALA A 88 0.25 17.12 0.23
CA ALA A 88 1.45 17.93 0.05
C ALA A 88 2.43 17.35 -1.00
N LEU A 89 2.48 16.02 -1.13
CA LEU A 89 3.26 15.37 -2.18
C LEU A 89 2.70 15.66 -3.58
N LEU A 90 1.38 15.58 -3.76
CA LEU A 90 0.75 15.87 -5.05
C LEU A 90 0.85 17.35 -5.46
N GLU A 91 0.94 18.26 -4.49
CA GLU A 91 1.16 19.70 -4.74
C GLU A 91 2.60 19.97 -5.19
N ARG A 92 3.58 19.38 -4.52
CA ARG A 92 5.00 19.55 -4.83
C ARG A 92 5.48 18.80 -6.06
N HIS A 93 4.83 17.68 -6.37
CA HIS A 93 5.19 16.78 -7.47
C HIS A 93 4.01 16.59 -8.42
N PRO A 94 3.70 17.56 -9.29
CA PRO A 94 2.57 17.47 -10.23
C PRO A 94 2.65 16.26 -11.17
N GLU A 95 3.85 15.74 -11.41
CA GLU A 95 4.09 14.52 -12.17
C GLU A 95 3.51 13.27 -11.50
N LEU A 96 3.44 13.23 -10.16
CA LEU A 96 2.72 12.16 -9.44
C LEU A 96 1.23 12.17 -9.77
N ARG A 97 0.67 13.39 -9.86
CA ARG A 97 -0.73 13.56 -10.25
C ARG A 97 -0.94 13.13 -11.71
N ALA A 98 -0.03 13.51 -12.61
CA ALA A 98 -0.06 13.08 -14.00
C ALA A 98 0.02 11.56 -14.12
N ALA A 99 0.93 10.90 -13.37
CA ALA A 99 1.05 9.45 -13.32
C ALA A 99 -0.23 8.78 -12.79
N ALA A 100 -0.87 9.35 -11.75
CA ALA A 100 -2.13 8.85 -11.22
C ALA A 100 -3.26 8.89 -12.26
N LEU A 101 -3.38 10.02 -12.94
CA LEU A 101 -4.45 10.28 -13.90
C LEU A 101 -4.26 9.50 -15.21
N ALA A 102 -3.02 9.29 -15.65
CA ALA A 102 -2.71 8.63 -16.93
C ALA A 102 -3.54 9.18 -18.10
N GLY A 103 -3.55 10.52 -18.24
CA GLY A 103 -4.29 11.25 -19.29
C GLY A 103 -5.81 11.37 -19.03
N ARG A 104 -6.32 10.93 -17.89
CA ARG A 104 -7.75 11.08 -17.55
C ARG A 104 -7.99 12.33 -16.72
N PRO A 105 -9.19 12.95 -16.80
CA PRO A 105 -9.48 14.16 -16.03
C PRO A 105 -9.58 13.89 -14.51
N ARG A 106 -9.96 12.69 -14.12
CA ARG A 106 -10.11 12.26 -12.71
C ARG A 106 -9.96 10.76 -12.53
N VAL A 107 -9.61 10.35 -11.32
CA VAL A 107 -9.64 8.96 -10.89
C VAL A 107 -10.97 8.67 -10.23
N LYS A 108 -11.67 7.64 -10.72
CA LYS A 108 -12.89 7.13 -10.07
C LYS A 108 -12.48 6.10 -9.00
N ILE A 109 -13.11 6.18 -7.83
CA ILE A 109 -12.96 5.16 -6.78
C ILE A 109 -13.78 3.93 -7.17
N GLU A 110 -15.02 4.17 -7.62
CA GLU A 110 -15.96 3.10 -7.94
C GLU A 110 -15.58 2.35 -9.22
N LYS A 111 -15.84 1.07 -9.21
CA LYS A 111 -15.77 0.21 -10.40
C LYS A 111 -16.86 0.58 -11.41
N SER A 112 -16.48 0.69 -12.67
CA SER A 112 -17.44 0.80 -13.77
C SER A 112 -18.27 -0.48 -13.91
N ARG A 113 -19.32 -0.46 -14.75
CA ARG A 113 -20.09 -1.66 -15.05
C ARG A 113 -19.22 -2.77 -15.62
N LEU A 114 -18.29 -2.43 -16.51
CA LEU A 114 -17.34 -3.39 -17.09
C LEU A 114 -16.34 -3.91 -16.05
N ASP A 115 -15.81 -3.04 -15.18
CA ASP A 115 -14.94 -3.47 -14.08
C ASP A 115 -15.70 -4.43 -13.13
N ARG A 116 -16.99 -4.20 -12.88
CA ARG A 116 -17.81 -5.10 -12.04
C ARG A 116 -18.04 -6.46 -12.68
N LEU A 117 -18.33 -6.48 -13.99
CA LEU A 117 -18.46 -7.73 -14.73
C LEU A 117 -17.15 -8.52 -14.70
N TYR A 118 -16.03 -7.84 -14.98
CA TYR A 118 -14.69 -8.44 -14.88
C TYR A 118 -14.41 -8.98 -13.47
N SER A 119 -14.75 -8.21 -12.42
CA SER A 119 -14.60 -8.65 -11.03
C SER A 119 -15.44 -9.91 -10.74
N GLY A 120 -16.62 -10.02 -11.32
CA GLY A 120 -17.46 -11.22 -11.20
C GLY A 120 -16.77 -12.46 -11.76
N VAL A 121 -16.20 -12.35 -12.96
CA VAL A 121 -15.44 -13.43 -13.61
C VAL A 121 -14.20 -13.79 -12.78
N VAL A 122 -13.43 -12.78 -12.35
CA VAL A 122 -12.23 -12.97 -11.52
C VAL A 122 -12.60 -13.64 -10.19
N SER A 123 -13.70 -13.22 -9.56
CA SER A 123 -14.16 -13.81 -8.30
C SER A 123 -14.59 -15.28 -8.47
N ALA A 124 -15.21 -15.63 -9.59
CA ALA A 124 -15.53 -17.00 -9.91
C ALA A 124 -14.25 -17.85 -10.11
N ALA A 125 -13.29 -17.33 -10.88
CA ALA A 125 -12.00 -17.99 -11.09
C ALA A 125 -11.19 -18.12 -9.79
N ALA A 126 -11.27 -17.13 -8.88
CA ALA A 126 -10.59 -17.13 -7.60
C ALA A 126 -11.09 -18.21 -6.62
N LYS A 127 -12.27 -18.78 -6.84
CA LYS A 127 -12.74 -19.95 -6.08
C LYS A 127 -11.90 -21.19 -6.38
N LEU A 128 -11.42 -21.30 -7.62
CA LEU A 128 -10.54 -22.39 -8.04
C LEU A 128 -9.06 -22.08 -7.79
N TYR A 129 -8.67 -20.84 -8.03
CA TYR A 129 -7.28 -20.37 -7.89
C TYR A 129 -7.24 -19.02 -7.16
N PRO A 130 -6.99 -18.99 -5.84
CA PRO A 130 -7.03 -17.77 -5.02
C PRO A 130 -6.15 -16.61 -5.51
N LEU A 131 -5.08 -16.91 -6.27
CA LEU A 131 -4.20 -15.90 -6.86
C LEU A 131 -4.90 -14.94 -7.82
N PHE A 132 -6.04 -15.34 -8.42
CA PHE A 132 -6.80 -14.44 -9.28
C PHE A 132 -7.35 -13.22 -8.56
N LYS A 133 -7.54 -13.25 -7.23
CA LYS A 133 -7.94 -12.07 -6.46
C LYS A 133 -6.98 -10.88 -6.60
N VAL A 134 -5.70 -11.13 -6.86
CA VAL A 134 -4.67 -10.09 -6.98
C VAL A 134 -4.91 -9.20 -8.21
N ILE A 135 -5.54 -9.70 -9.25
CA ILE A 135 -5.80 -8.96 -10.49
C ILE A 135 -7.13 -8.15 -10.46
N ASP A 136 -7.98 -8.39 -9.47
CA ASP A 136 -9.23 -7.64 -9.30
C ASP A 136 -8.98 -6.27 -8.69
N SER A 137 -8.72 -5.28 -9.53
CA SER A 137 -8.36 -3.92 -9.10
C SER A 137 -9.32 -2.86 -9.62
N SER A 138 -9.68 -1.90 -8.77
CA SER A 138 -10.45 -0.72 -9.15
C SER A 138 -9.59 0.29 -9.94
N PRO A 139 -10.22 1.28 -10.61
CA PRO A 139 -9.47 2.39 -11.20
C PRO A 139 -8.59 3.13 -10.19
N TYR A 140 -9.06 3.25 -8.94
CA TYR A 140 -8.29 3.83 -7.84
C TYR A 140 -7.04 3.01 -7.52
N ASP A 141 -7.16 1.69 -7.34
CA ASP A 141 -6.02 0.81 -7.07
C ASP A 141 -4.97 0.90 -8.18
N ARG A 142 -5.42 0.94 -9.44
CA ARG A 142 -4.52 1.09 -10.61
C ARG A 142 -3.78 2.44 -10.58
N SER A 143 -4.44 3.50 -10.15
CA SER A 143 -3.81 4.83 -10.01
C SER A 143 -2.80 4.86 -8.88
N MET A 144 -3.14 4.31 -7.71
CA MET A 144 -2.23 4.22 -6.57
C MET A 144 -0.99 3.37 -6.91
N ARG A 145 -1.16 2.30 -7.70
CA ARG A 145 -0.04 1.48 -8.18
C ARG A 145 0.88 2.26 -9.11
N ARG A 146 0.33 3.12 -10.00
CA ARG A 146 1.15 3.98 -10.87
C ARG A 146 1.97 4.98 -10.04
N ILE A 147 1.36 5.60 -9.03
CA ILE A 147 2.05 6.50 -8.11
C ILE A 147 3.16 5.74 -7.38
N HIS A 148 2.85 4.59 -6.79
CA HIS A 148 3.80 3.74 -6.09
C HIS A 148 5.03 3.41 -6.96
N ASN A 149 4.79 2.96 -8.19
CA ASN A 149 5.86 2.64 -9.12
C ASN A 149 6.67 3.87 -9.50
N TYR A 150 6.00 5.00 -9.80
CA TYR A 150 6.67 6.25 -10.11
C TYR A 150 7.61 6.69 -8.99
N MET A 151 7.11 6.72 -7.73
CA MET A 151 7.92 7.12 -6.57
C MET A 151 9.16 6.24 -6.39
N LYS A 152 9.06 4.96 -6.71
CA LYS A 152 10.19 4.02 -6.59
C LYS A 152 11.16 4.05 -7.77
N GLU A 153 10.71 4.38 -8.96
CA GLU A 153 11.52 4.27 -10.18
C GLU A 153 12.07 5.62 -10.66
N ASN A 154 11.38 6.73 -10.38
CA ASN A 154 11.82 8.04 -10.84
C ASN A 154 13.00 8.53 -9.98
N GLU A 155 14.15 8.70 -10.64
CA GLU A 155 15.38 9.12 -9.98
C GLU A 155 15.31 10.55 -9.42
N ALA A 156 14.70 11.47 -10.14
CA ALA A 156 14.52 12.85 -9.70
C ALA A 156 13.67 12.92 -8.42
N PHE A 157 12.56 12.16 -8.37
CA PHE A 157 11.74 12.07 -7.17
C PHE A 157 12.50 11.48 -5.97
N ARG A 158 13.30 10.44 -6.21
CA ARG A 158 14.10 9.81 -5.16
C ARG A 158 15.21 10.70 -4.63
N ALA A 159 15.85 11.46 -5.52
CA ALA A 159 16.94 12.36 -5.19
C ALA A 159 16.48 13.67 -4.51
N ASP A 160 15.22 14.06 -4.69
CA ASP A 160 14.67 15.27 -4.07
C ASP A 160 14.53 15.10 -2.55
N PRO A 161 15.28 15.86 -1.71
CA PRO A 161 15.19 15.78 -0.26
C PRO A 161 13.98 16.53 0.32
N THR A 162 13.23 17.27 -0.50
CA THR A 162 12.19 18.19 -0.03
C THR A 162 11.11 17.44 0.76
N GLY A 163 10.89 17.88 2.00
CA GLY A 163 9.89 17.29 2.89
C GLY A 163 10.24 15.93 3.46
N TYR A 164 11.44 15.39 3.16
CA TYR A 164 11.91 14.17 3.79
C TYR A 164 12.18 14.40 5.30
N ARG A 165 11.68 13.47 6.10
CA ARG A 165 11.92 13.44 7.56
C ARG A 165 12.04 12.00 8.01
N GLU A 166 12.89 11.77 8.99
CA GLU A 166 12.96 10.53 9.76
C GLU A 166 12.14 10.68 11.05
N ILE A 167 11.40 9.65 11.40
CA ILE A 167 10.57 9.54 12.60
C ILE A 167 10.75 8.18 13.25
#